data_d790d2697eab4c0fc9dfa078bbeb1059
#
_entry.id   d790d2697eab4c0fc9dfa078bbeb1059
#
_cell.length_a   1.000
_cell.length_b   1.000
_cell.length_c   1.000
_cell.angle_alpha   90.00
_cell.angle_beta   90.00
_cell.angle_gamma   90.00
#
_symmetry.space_group_name_H-M   'P 1'
#
loop_
_entity.id
_entity.type
_entity.pdbx_description
1 polymer ?
#
loop_
_entity_poly.entity_id
_entity_poly.type
_entity_poly.pdbx_seq_one_letter_code
_entity_poly.pdbx_strand_id
1 'polypeptide(L)'
;MGELHDWLSHQHPGLKTFKAFRNTMLDRVASDTPHRALYRLLAGVTEEYIARYDGEAVPVEVAEQTYRHLLEIVATAEVALTAPPPKQIQILNELAAAKLV
;
A
#
# COMPACT_ATOMS: atom_id res chain seq x y z
N MET A 1 6.72 -10.59 -9.51
CA MET A 1 6.33 -9.66 -8.43
C MET A 1 6.25 -10.39 -7.11
N GLY A 2 6.24 -9.68 -6.00
CA GLY A 2 6.18 -10.28 -4.70
C GLY A 2 4.78 -10.68 -4.27
N GLU A 3 4.71 -11.27 -3.10
CA GLU A 3 3.48 -11.83 -2.53
C GLU A 3 2.36 -10.79 -2.36
N LEU A 4 2.69 -9.59 -1.87
CA LEU A 4 1.69 -8.53 -1.66
C LEU A 4 1.09 -8.06 -2.97
N HIS A 5 1.93 -7.82 -3.97
CA HIS A 5 1.48 -7.40 -5.28
C HIS A 5 0.60 -8.47 -5.93
N ASP A 6 0.99 -9.73 -5.82
CA ASP A 6 0.23 -10.85 -6.38
C ASP A 6 -1.15 -10.94 -5.73
N TRP A 7 -1.21 -10.85 -4.40
CA TRP A 7 -2.49 -10.86 -3.69
C TRP A 7 -3.37 -9.70 -4.12
N LEU A 8 -2.82 -8.49 -4.12
CA LEU A 8 -3.57 -7.27 -4.42
C LEU A 8 -4.08 -7.28 -5.87
N SER A 9 -3.28 -7.80 -6.80
CA SER A 9 -3.65 -7.84 -8.22
C SER A 9 -4.85 -8.72 -8.53
N HIS A 10 -5.24 -9.60 -7.61
CA HIS A 10 -6.39 -10.50 -7.76
C HIS A 10 -7.65 -9.99 -7.03
N GLN A 11 -7.60 -8.78 -6.49
CA GLN A 11 -8.72 -8.20 -5.76
C GLN A 11 -9.53 -7.23 -6.63
N HIS A 12 -10.75 -6.92 -6.19
CA HIS A 12 -11.56 -5.89 -6.82
C HIS A 12 -11.11 -4.51 -6.37
N PRO A 13 -11.18 -3.49 -7.24
CA PRO A 13 -10.75 -2.11 -6.90
C PRO A 13 -11.77 -1.36 -6.06
N GLY A 14 -12.16 -1.91 -4.90
CA GLY A 14 -13.13 -1.34 -4.00
C GLY A 14 -12.55 -0.99 -2.64
N LEU A 15 -13.29 -0.19 -1.87
CA LEU A 15 -12.85 0.26 -0.54
C LEU A 15 -12.60 -0.92 0.41
N LYS A 16 -13.36 -2.00 0.25
CA LYS A 16 -13.17 -3.22 1.03
C LYS A 16 -11.76 -3.80 0.84
N THR A 17 -11.25 -3.77 -0.39
CA THR A 17 -9.89 -4.23 -0.70
C THR A 17 -8.85 -3.34 -0.02
N PHE A 18 -9.04 -2.03 -0.05
CA PHE A 18 -8.11 -1.10 0.60
C PHE A 18 -8.09 -1.30 2.11
N LYS A 19 -9.26 -1.53 2.74
CA LYS A 19 -9.35 -1.83 4.17
C LYS A 19 -8.64 -3.14 4.52
N ALA A 20 -8.82 -4.18 3.71
CA ALA A 20 -8.15 -5.46 3.91
C ALA A 20 -6.63 -5.32 3.76
N PHE A 21 -6.18 -4.56 2.76
CA PHE A 21 -4.76 -4.29 2.56
C PHE A 21 -4.17 -3.54 3.77
N ARG A 22 -4.82 -2.47 4.22
CA ARG A 22 -4.40 -1.72 5.41
C ARG A 22 -4.24 -2.64 6.62
N ASN A 23 -5.23 -3.48 6.87
CA ASN A 23 -5.21 -4.39 8.01
C ASN A 23 -4.05 -5.38 7.91
N THR A 24 -3.78 -5.90 6.72
CA THR A 24 -2.64 -6.78 6.47
C THR A 24 -1.33 -6.05 6.74
N MET A 25 -1.21 -4.80 6.31
CA MET A 25 0.00 -4.01 6.56
C MET A 25 0.23 -3.78 8.06
N LEU A 26 -0.83 -3.46 8.79
CA LEU A 26 -0.74 -3.27 10.24
C LEU A 26 -0.35 -4.56 10.96
N ASP A 27 -0.85 -5.71 10.50
CA ASP A 27 -0.44 -7.02 11.03
C ASP A 27 1.07 -7.25 10.81
N ARG A 28 1.58 -6.87 9.65
CA ARG A 28 3.01 -7.00 9.36
C ARG A 28 3.88 -6.02 10.13
N VAL A 29 3.36 -4.86 10.51
CA VAL A 29 4.07 -3.96 11.44
C VAL A 29 4.42 -4.69 12.74
N ALA A 30 3.53 -5.58 13.20
CA ALA A 30 3.75 -6.35 14.41
C ALA A 30 4.64 -7.59 14.17
N SER A 31 4.52 -8.25 13.02
CA SER A 31 5.15 -9.56 12.77
C SER A 31 6.49 -9.49 12.04
N ASP A 32 6.74 -8.44 11.26
CA ASP A 32 7.99 -8.28 10.49
C ASP A 32 8.72 -7.02 10.95
N THR A 33 9.42 -7.12 12.08
CA THR A 33 10.06 -5.97 12.70
C THR A 33 11.14 -5.30 11.85
N PRO A 34 11.97 -6.04 11.07
CA PRO A 34 12.97 -5.40 10.21
C PRO A 34 12.39 -4.48 9.13
N HIS A 35 11.14 -4.73 8.70
CA HIS A 35 10.48 -3.95 7.65
C HIS A 35 9.28 -3.15 8.17
N ARG A 36 9.23 -2.92 9.46
CA ARG A 36 8.11 -2.26 10.13
C ARG A 36 7.79 -0.89 9.55
N ALA A 37 8.81 -0.07 9.28
CA ALA A 37 8.61 1.26 8.72
C ALA A 37 7.95 1.20 7.35
N LEU A 38 8.35 0.24 6.51
CA LEU A 38 7.77 0.04 5.19
C LEU A 38 6.26 -0.23 5.27
N TYR A 39 5.88 -1.19 6.12
CA TYR A 39 4.47 -1.56 6.27
C TYR A 39 3.65 -0.44 6.89
N ARG A 40 4.23 0.31 7.82
CA ARG A 40 3.55 1.47 8.42
C ARG A 40 3.27 2.55 7.37
N LEU A 41 4.22 2.83 6.48
CA LEU A 41 4.02 3.80 5.41
C LEU A 41 2.96 3.33 4.42
N LEU A 42 2.96 2.06 4.04
CA LEU A 42 1.93 1.49 3.16
C LEU A 42 0.54 1.57 3.79
N ALA A 43 0.43 1.29 5.07
CA ALA A 43 -0.83 1.43 5.79
C ALA A 43 -1.30 2.89 5.79
N GLY A 44 -0.38 3.84 6.00
CA GLY A 44 -0.68 5.26 6.04
C GLY A 44 -1.20 5.81 4.71
N VAL A 45 -0.56 5.45 3.62
CA VAL A 45 -0.99 5.83 2.26
C VAL A 45 -2.41 5.36 1.99
N THR A 46 -2.71 4.13 2.38
CA THR A 46 -4.03 3.51 2.19
C THR A 46 -5.07 4.15 3.12
N GLU A 47 -4.69 4.44 4.35
CA GLU A 47 -5.57 5.05 5.36
C GLU A 47 -6.11 6.40 4.91
N GLU A 48 -5.29 7.23 4.26
CA GLU A 48 -5.73 8.54 3.75
C GLU A 48 -6.86 8.37 2.73
N TYR A 49 -6.74 7.39 1.83
CA TYR A 49 -7.77 7.10 0.84
C TYR A 49 -9.06 6.59 1.51
N ILE A 50 -8.92 5.69 2.45
CA ILE A 50 -10.06 5.14 3.19
C ILE A 50 -10.79 6.27 3.93
N ALA A 51 -10.06 7.12 4.63
CA ALA A 51 -10.65 8.24 5.37
C ALA A 51 -11.40 9.20 4.45
N ARG A 52 -10.89 9.42 3.24
CA ARG A 52 -11.50 10.34 2.26
C ARG A 52 -12.84 9.83 1.74
N TYR A 53 -12.98 8.51 1.55
CA TYR A 53 -14.13 7.93 0.88
C TYR A 53 -15.02 7.02 1.74
N ASP A 54 -14.68 6.82 3.01
CA ASP A 54 -15.47 5.93 3.88
C ASP A 54 -16.88 6.51 4.05
N GLY A 55 -17.88 5.68 3.76
CA GLY A 55 -19.27 6.09 3.80
C GLY A 55 -19.75 6.84 2.56
N GLU A 56 -18.91 7.04 1.57
CA GLU A 56 -19.25 7.70 0.31
C GLU A 56 -19.16 6.75 -0.87
N ALA A 57 -19.92 7.03 -1.92
CA ALA A 57 -19.81 6.30 -3.18
C ALA A 57 -18.56 6.77 -3.92
N VAL A 58 -17.68 5.82 -4.26
CA VAL A 58 -16.48 6.10 -5.06
C VAL A 58 -16.81 5.86 -6.52
N PRO A 59 -16.60 6.86 -7.42
CA PRO A 59 -16.78 6.62 -8.85
C PRO A 59 -15.87 5.48 -9.32
N VAL A 60 -16.38 4.65 -10.22
CA VAL A 60 -15.66 3.47 -10.73
C VAL A 60 -14.29 3.84 -11.27
N GLU A 61 -14.19 4.92 -12.02
CA GLU A 61 -12.94 5.38 -12.63
C GLU A 61 -11.91 5.77 -11.58
N VAL A 62 -12.35 6.44 -10.52
CA VAL A 62 -11.48 6.80 -9.39
C VAL A 62 -11.00 5.55 -8.68
N ALA A 63 -11.90 4.61 -8.40
CA ALA A 63 -11.55 3.36 -7.74
C ALA A 63 -10.50 2.57 -8.53
N GLU A 64 -10.69 2.46 -9.85
CA GLU A 64 -9.76 1.73 -10.72
C GLU A 64 -8.40 2.41 -10.82
N GLN A 65 -8.36 3.73 -10.97
CA GLN A 65 -7.10 4.48 -11.04
C GLN A 65 -6.33 4.37 -9.73
N THR A 66 -7.01 4.52 -8.61
CA THR A 66 -6.39 4.42 -7.29
C THR A 66 -5.86 3.03 -7.04
N TYR A 67 -6.62 2.02 -7.43
CA TYR A 67 -6.22 0.62 -7.31
C TYR A 67 -4.93 0.35 -8.10
N ARG A 68 -4.86 0.82 -9.36
CA ARG A 68 -3.65 0.67 -10.17
C ARG A 68 -2.47 1.42 -9.57
N HIS A 69 -2.71 2.61 -9.04
CA HIS A 69 -1.66 3.38 -8.37
C HIS A 69 -1.14 2.65 -7.13
N LEU A 70 -2.03 2.05 -6.35
CA LEU A 70 -1.61 1.25 -5.20
C LEU A 70 -0.78 0.05 -5.63
N LEU A 71 -1.15 -0.62 -6.72
CA LEU A 71 -0.34 -1.73 -7.26
C LEU A 71 1.08 -1.27 -7.60
N GLU A 72 1.24 -0.09 -8.20
CA GLU A 72 2.55 0.47 -8.52
C GLU A 72 3.36 0.77 -7.25
N ILE A 73 2.71 1.36 -6.25
CA ILE A 73 3.33 1.66 -4.96
C ILE A 73 3.80 0.38 -4.28
N VAL A 74 2.97 -0.66 -4.28
CA VAL A 74 3.31 -1.96 -3.69
C VAL A 74 4.47 -2.61 -4.43
N ALA A 75 4.49 -2.55 -5.77
CA ALA A 75 5.60 -3.10 -6.54
C ALA A 75 6.93 -2.43 -6.17
N THR A 76 6.93 -1.11 -6.02
CA THR A 76 8.12 -0.37 -5.57
C THR A 76 8.51 -0.76 -4.14
N ALA A 77 7.52 -0.85 -3.26
CA ALA A 77 7.77 -1.20 -1.86
C ALA A 77 8.39 -2.58 -1.70
N GLU A 78 7.94 -3.55 -2.50
CA GLU A 78 8.45 -4.91 -2.39
C GLU A 78 9.93 -5.04 -2.79
N VAL A 79 10.44 -4.13 -3.62
CA VAL A 79 11.88 -4.09 -3.93
C VAL A 79 12.69 -3.85 -2.65
N ALA A 80 12.16 -3.07 -1.71
CA ALA A 80 12.87 -2.77 -0.46
C ALA A 80 13.06 -4.00 0.43
N LEU A 81 12.22 -5.03 0.30
CA LEU A 81 12.30 -6.22 1.15
C LEU A 81 13.62 -6.99 0.98
N THR A 82 14.24 -6.91 -0.19
CA THR A 82 15.48 -7.61 -0.52
C THR A 82 16.60 -6.66 -0.92
N ALA A 83 16.39 -5.36 -0.82
CA ALA A 83 17.38 -4.35 -1.22
C ALA A 83 18.37 -4.06 -0.10
N PRO A 84 19.60 -3.58 -0.45
CA PRO A 84 20.55 -3.12 0.55
C PRO A 84 20.05 -1.84 1.25
N PRO A 85 20.54 -1.52 2.46
CA PRO A 85 20.05 -0.39 3.25
C PRO A 85 19.94 0.96 2.51
N PRO A 86 20.88 1.40 1.70
CA PRO A 86 20.72 2.68 0.98
C PRO A 86 19.50 2.71 0.06
N LYS A 87 19.24 1.58 -0.62
CA LYS A 87 18.08 1.47 -1.51
C LYS A 87 16.78 1.40 -0.71
N GLN A 88 16.79 0.73 0.44
CA GLN A 88 15.64 0.69 1.35
C GLN A 88 15.26 2.09 1.80
N ILE A 89 16.25 2.89 2.21
CA ILE A 89 16.01 4.27 2.65
C ILE A 89 15.40 5.10 1.52
N GLN A 90 15.92 4.97 0.31
CA GLN A 90 15.39 5.67 -0.86
C GLN A 90 13.92 5.34 -1.07
N ILE A 91 13.57 4.06 -1.02
CA ILE A 91 12.20 3.60 -1.21
C ILE A 91 11.30 4.10 -0.08
N LEU A 92 11.75 4.06 1.18
CA LEU A 92 10.98 4.59 2.30
C LEU A 92 10.67 6.08 2.11
N ASN A 93 11.62 6.85 1.61
CA ASN A 93 11.40 8.28 1.34
C ASN A 93 10.39 8.48 0.21
N GLU A 94 10.43 7.65 -0.83
CA GLU A 94 9.44 7.69 -1.91
C GLU A 94 8.04 7.38 -1.38
N LEU A 95 7.92 6.35 -0.53
CA LEU A 95 6.63 5.98 0.08
C LEU A 95 6.10 7.08 1.00
N ALA A 96 6.98 7.75 1.72
CA ALA A 96 6.59 8.85 2.61
C ALA A 96 5.96 10.01 1.83
N ALA A 97 6.34 10.19 0.56
CA ALA A 97 5.80 11.22 -0.32
C ALA A 97 4.61 10.75 -1.15
N ALA A 98 4.31 9.45 -1.17
CA ALA A 98 3.26 8.88 -2.00
C ALA A 98 1.87 9.25 -1.48
N LYS A 99 0.93 9.46 -2.42
CA LYS A 99 -0.46 9.78 -2.09
C LYS A 99 -1.39 9.06 -3.04
N LEU A 100 -2.51 8.57 -2.51
CA LEU A 100 -3.62 8.01 -3.30
C LEU A 100 -4.74 9.02 -3.49
N VAL A 101 -4.70 10.14 -2.79
CA VAL A 101 -5.71 11.20 -2.88
C VAL A 101 -5.08 12.53 -3.22
#